data_8774171da5cba45e395cc68842084805
#
_entry.id   8774171da5cba45e395cc68842084805
#
_cell.length_a   1.000
_cell.length_b   1.000
_cell.length_c   1.000
_cell.angle_alpha   90.00
_cell.angle_beta   90.00
_cell.angle_gamma   90.00
#
_symmetry.space_group_name_H-M   'P 1'
#
loop_
_entity.id
_entity.type
_entity.pdbx_description
1 polymer ?
#
loop_
_entity_poly.entity_id
_entity_poly.type
_entity_poly.pdbx_seq_one_letter_code
_entity_poly.pdbx_strand_id
1 'polypeptide(L)'
;MSMNTENMALVQGWADTRSALRRWNARPGRALVPWSIGSLAISLLLLTVTWVIAVGSTPDPSAVYFPGLYYTSTVGEFGFVLYRNGLVLALHGFACVAGFMAGSSLPQVAEGYSGTWRWIHDKAGPLAIGFVVAATLFSLTTQAWALGSAASSLAAKLDVSPALLLLGLAPHAVPELFALFLPLAAWMVASRHGDWHELLAATFVTLAISVPVLVLSALVEVYLTPHLLAGIAA
;
A
#
# COMPACT_ATOMS: atom_id res chain seq x y z
N MET A 1 -35.29 24.54 0.01
CA MET A 1 -33.95 24.53 0.63
C MET A 1 -32.95 24.31 -0.48
N SER A 2 -32.34 25.36 -1.06
CA SER A 2 -31.34 25.21 -2.11
C SER A 2 -30.10 24.61 -1.48
N MET A 3 -29.72 23.40 -1.88
CA MET A 3 -28.42 22.84 -1.53
C MET A 3 -27.34 23.76 -2.11
N ASN A 4 -26.56 24.37 -1.23
CA ASN A 4 -25.43 25.19 -1.64
C ASN A 4 -24.39 24.22 -2.21
N THR A 5 -24.27 24.17 -3.54
CA THR A 5 -23.38 23.22 -4.24
C THR A 5 -21.89 23.46 -3.91
N GLU A 6 -21.54 24.64 -3.40
CA GLU A 6 -20.17 24.98 -2.98
C GLU A 6 -19.71 24.18 -1.75
N ASN A 7 -20.64 23.67 -0.93
CA ASN A 7 -20.35 22.87 0.26
C ASN A 7 -20.34 21.35 -0.02
N MET A 8 -20.44 20.93 -1.27
CA MET A 8 -20.31 19.50 -1.59
C MET A 8 -18.86 19.05 -1.43
N ALA A 9 -18.65 17.95 -0.72
CA ALA A 9 -17.33 17.36 -0.45
C ALA A 9 -16.45 17.22 -1.70
N LEU A 10 -17.07 16.92 -2.86
CA LEU A 10 -16.36 16.80 -4.14
C LEU A 10 -15.85 18.16 -4.67
N VAL A 11 -16.65 19.22 -4.55
CA VAL A 11 -16.27 20.56 -5.03
C VAL A 11 -15.13 21.11 -4.19
N GLN A 12 -15.21 20.96 -2.89
CA GLN A 12 -14.15 21.35 -1.96
C GLN A 12 -12.91 20.49 -2.15
N GLY A 13 -13.05 19.18 -2.18
CA GLY A 13 -11.93 18.26 -2.40
C GLY A 13 -11.16 18.55 -3.70
N TRP A 14 -11.84 19.05 -4.75
CA TRP A 14 -11.19 19.47 -5.98
C TRP A 14 -10.37 20.75 -5.82
N ALA A 15 -10.90 21.74 -5.09
CA ALA A 15 -10.18 22.97 -4.79
C ALA A 15 -8.94 22.71 -3.93
N ASP A 16 -9.08 21.90 -2.88
CA ASP A 16 -8.00 21.48 -1.98
C ASP A 16 -6.92 20.70 -2.75
N THR A 17 -7.32 19.72 -3.57
CA THR A 17 -6.43 18.95 -4.44
C THR A 17 -5.60 19.88 -5.33
N ARG A 18 -6.24 20.83 -6.02
CA ARG A 18 -5.56 21.75 -6.91
C ARG A 18 -4.56 22.64 -6.16
N SER A 19 -4.91 23.08 -4.95
CA SER A 19 -4.03 23.91 -4.12
C SER A 19 -2.83 23.10 -3.59
N ALA A 20 -3.04 21.89 -3.13
CA ALA A 20 -1.99 20.98 -2.68
C ALA A 20 -1.01 20.65 -3.81
N LEU A 21 -1.52 20.28 -5.00
CA LEU A 21 -0.67 19.99 -6.17
C LEU A 21 0.19 21.19 -6.58
N ARG A 22 -0.34 22.42 -6.52
CA ARG A 22 0.45 23.64 -6.80
C ARG A 22 1.58 23.82 -5.77
N ARG A 23 1.32 23.62 -4.47
CA ARG A 23 2.34 23.72 -3.41
C ARG A 23 3.44 22.67 -3.61
N TRP A 24 3.06 21.43 -3.91
CA TRP A 24 4.01 20.33 -4.09
C TRP A 24 4.80 20.46 -5.40
N ASN A 25 4.21 20.97 -6.47
CA ASN A 25 4.93 21.25 -7.71
C ASN A 25 6.05 22.28 -7.50
N ALA A 26 5.83 23.26 -6.64
CA ALA A 26 6.88 24.23 -6.28
C ALA A 26 8.01 23.64 -5.44
N ARG A 27 7.74 22.63 -4.60
CA ARG A 27 8.73 21.96 -3.72
C ARG A 27 8.37 20.49 -3.53
N PRO A 28 8.55 19.64 -4.56
CA PRO A 28 8.09 18.25 -4.53
C PRO A 28 8.74 17.42 -3.41
N GLY A 29 9.99 17.68 -3.07
CA GLY A 29 10.69 16.96 -2.00
C GLY A 29 10.02 17.08 -0.63
N ARG A 30 9.29 18.16 -0.35
CA ARG A 30 8.60 18.31 0.95
C ARG A 30 7.49 17.29 1.17
N ALA A 31 6.82 16.87 0.09
CA ALA A 31 5.79 15.85 0.16
C ALA A 31 6.36 14.45 -0.11
N LEU A 32 7.12 14.29 -1.20
CA LEU A 32 7.56 12.97 -1.66
C LEU A 32 8.61 12.33 -0.75
N VAL A 33 9.54 13.11 -0.16
CA VAL A 33 10.59 12.52 0.69
C VAL A 33 10.03 11.85 1.95
N PRO A 34 9.17 12.48 2.79
CA PRO A 34 8.61 11.81 3.96
C PRO A 34 7.73 10.60 3.58
N TRP A 35 6.98 10.68 2.48
CA TRP A 35 6.20 9.54 2.00
C TRP A 35 7.09 8.38 1.56
N SER A 36 8.16 8.66 0.81
CA SER A 36 9.11 7.65 0.35
C SER A 36 9.85 6.99 1.51
N ILE A 37 10.31 7.77 2.49
CA ILE A 37 10.96 7.24 3.69
C ILE A 37 9.98 6.36 4.48
N GLY A 38 8.76 6.85 4.70
CA GLY A 38 7.72 6.09 5.39
C GLY A 38 7.38 4.78 4.69
N SER A 39 7.18 4.82 3.37
CA SER A 39 6.90 3.64 2.56
C SER A 39 8.05 2.63 2.60
N LEU A 40 9.28 3.08 2.42
CA LEU A 40 10.46 2.21 2.49
C LEU A 40 10.62 1.60 3.89
N ALA A 41 10.39 2.37 4.94
CA ALA A 41 10.46 1.87 6.33
C ALA A 41 9.42 0.77 6.59
N ILE A 42 8.17 0.94 6.13
CA ILE A 42 7.11 -0.08 6.24
C ILE A 42 7.49 -1.32 5.44
N SER A 43 8.01 -1.15 4.22
CA SER A 43 8.44 -2.25 3.34
C SER A 43 9.56 -3.08 3.97
N LEU A 44 10.59 -2.43 4.49
CA LEU A 44 11.72 -3.09 5.16
C LEU A 44 11.28 -3.76 6.47
N LEU A 45 10.38 -3.15 7.22
CA LEU A 45 9.80 -3.76 8.41
C LEU A 45 9.04 -5.04 8.05
N LEU A 46 8.17 -4.99 7.02
CA LEU A 46 7.42 -6.16 6.56
C LEU A 46 8.36 -7.28 6.10
N LEU A 47 9.39 -6.96 5.30
CA LEU A 47 10.39 -7.95 4.86
C LEU A 47 11.16 -8.55 6.03
N THR A 48 11.49 -7.74 7.05
CA THR A 48 12.16 -8.22 8.26
C THR A 48 11.27 -9.18 9.04
N VAL A 49 9.98 -8.82 9.24
CA VAL A 49 9.02 -9.71 9.91
C VAL A 49 8.79 -10.97 9.09
N THR A 50 8.67 -10.86 7.77
CA THR A 50 8.60 -12.00 6.84
C THR A 50 9.79 -12.94 7.00
N TRP A 51 10.99 -12.40 7.08
CA TRP A 51 12.21 -13.18 7.32
C TRP A 51 12.18 -13.91 8.68
N VAL A 52 11.81 -13.22 9.75
CA VAL A 52 11.70 -13.82 11.09
C VAL A 52 10.70 -14.98 11.10
N ILE A 53 9.54 -14.79 10.47
CA ILE A 53 8.53 -15.83 10.33
C ILE A 53 9.06 -16.99 9.48
N ALA A 54 9.75 -16.70 8.36
CA ALA A 54 10.30 -17.73 7.49
C ALA A 54 11.32 -18.62 8.20
N VAL A 55 12.16 -18.03 9.05
CA VAL A 55 13.15 -18.80 9.87
C VAL A 55 12.46 -19.65 10.93
N GLY A 56 11.35 -19.18 11.52
CA GLY A 56 10.61 -19.90 12.57
C GLY A 56 9.53 -20.87 12.06
N SER A 57 9.22 -20.86 10.76
CA SER A 57 8.17 -21.70 10.21
C SER A 57 8.66 -23.09 9.81
N THR A 58 7.81 -24.10 9.95
CA THR A 58 8.06 -25.42 9.38
C THR A 58 7.77 -25.39 7.88
N PRO A 59 8.76 -25.68 7.01
CA PRO A 59 8.57 -25.59 5.57
C PRO A 59 7.72 -26.72 5.03
N ASP A 60 6.87 -26.43 4.05
CA ASP A 60 6.17 -27.42 3.21
C ASP A 60 6.51 -27.17 1.74
N PRO A 61 7.57 -27.81 1.22
CA PRO A 61 8.01 -27.60 -0.18
C PRO A 61 6.98 -28.02 -1.24
N SER A 62 6.01 -28.87 -0.85
CA SER A 62 4.96 -29.35 -1.77
C SER A 62 3.88 -28.29 -2.04
N ALA A 63 3.67 -27.36 -1.11
CA ALA A 63 2.61 -26.36 -1.15
C ALA A 63 2.98 -25.08 -1.92
N VAL A 64 4.23 -24.94 -2.41
CA VAL A 64 4.71 -23.68 -2.98
C VAL A 64 4.78 -23.73 -4.50
N TYR A 65 4.11 -22.77 -5.12
CA TYR A 65 4.23 -22.41 -6.52
C TYR A 65 4.88 -21.02 -6.65
N PHE A 66 5.88 -20.90 -7.53
CA PHE A 66 6.45 -19.62 -7.92
C PHE A 66 6.41 -19.48 -9.44
N PRO A 67 5.82 -18.39 -9.99
CA PRO A 67 5.71 -18.17 -11.42
C PRO A 67 7.08 -18.27 -12.11
N GLY A 68 7.13 -18.95 -13.23
CA GLY A 68 8.33 -19.05 -14.06
C GLY A 68 9.50 -19.89 -13.53
N LEU A 69 9.41 -20.44 -12.30
CA LEU A 69 10.53 -21.21 -11.73
C LEU A 69 10.66 -22.60 -12.36
N TYR A 70 9.56 -23.25 -12.70
CA TYR A 70 9.52 -24.61 -13.26
C TYR A 70 8.88 -24.68 -14.65
N TYR A 71 8.21 -23.63 -15.06
CA TYR A 71 7.48 -23.53 -16.33
C TYR A 71 7.75 -22.15 -16.94
N THR A 72 7.59 -22.05 -18.27
CA THR A 72 7.71 -20.76 -18.96
C THR A 72 6.67 -19.77 -18.42
N SER A 73 7.13 -18.61 -18.02
CA SER A 73 6.27 -17.51 -17.53
C SER A 73 5.27 -17.08 -18.59
N THR A 74 4.03 -16.84 -18.16
CA THR A 74 2.94 -16.48 -19.07
C THR A 74 2.44 -15.05 -18.83
N VAL A 75 1.80 -14.47 -19.86
CA VAL A 75 1.10 -13.18 -19.72
C VAL A 75 -0.03 -13.28 -18.68
N GLY A 76 -0.61 -14.47 -18.51
CA GLY A 76 -1.64 -14.72 -17.48
C GLY A 76 -1.09 -14.57 -16.06
N GLU A 77 0.13 -15.06 -15.80
CA GLU A 77 0.79 -14.90 -14.50
C GLU A 77 1.10 -13.43 -14.21
N PHE A 78 1.63 -12.72 -15.21
CA PHE A 78 1.85 -11.27 -15.11
C PHE A 78 0.54 -10.52 -14.79
N GLY A 79 -0.54 -10.82 -15.50
CA GLY A 79 -1.86 -10.24 -15.23
C GLY A 79 -2.38 -10.57 -13.83
N PHE A 80 -2.15 -11.78 -13.33
CA PHE A 80 -2.56 -12.20 -11.99
C PHE A 80 -1.77 -11.47 -10.88
N VAL A 81 -0.46 -11.31 -11.05
CA VAL A 81 0.38 -10.52 -10.13
C VAL A 81 -0.10 -9.08 -10.08
N LEU A 82 -0.32 -8.44 -11.23
CA LEU A 82 -0.83 -7.08 -11.29
C LEU A 82 -2.22 -6.94 -10.65
N TYR A 83 -3.11 -7.92 -10.86
CA TYR A 83 -4.43 -7.91 -10.25
C TYR A 83 -4.36 -7.96 -8.72
N ARG A 84 -3.57 -8.88 -8.16
CA ARG A 84 -3.38 -8.99 -6.69
C ARG A 84 -2.82 -7.70 -6.10
N ASN A 85 -1.75 -7.19 -6.68
CA ASN A 85 -1.08 -5.98 -6.22
C ASN A 85 -1.96 -4.74 -6.40
N GLY A 86 -2.72 -4.70 -7.50
CA GLY A 86 -3.73 -3.66 -7.76
C GLY A 86 -4.82 -3.60 -6.69
N LEU A 87 -5.28 -4.75 -6.17
CA LEU A 87 -6.25 -4.79 -5.08
C LEU A 87 -5.67 -4.22 -3.78
N VAL A 88 -4.42 -4.55 -3.45
CA VAL A 88 -3.74 -4.01 -2.25
C VAL A 88 -3.50 -2.51 -2.39
N LEU A 89 -3.04 -2.07 -3.57
CA LEU A 89 -2.86 -0.64 -3.86
C LEU A 89 -4.19 0.13 -3.75
N ALA A 90 -5.28 -0.43 -4.29
CA ALA A 90 -6.61 0.16 -4.18
C ALA A 90 -7.06 0.29 -2.73
N LEU A 91 -6.82 -0.73 -1.89
CA LEU A 91 -7.12 -0.66 -0.46
C LEU A 91 -6.42 0.52 0.23
N HIS A 92 -5.13 0.71 -0.02
CA HIS A 92 -4.37 1.82 0.54
C HIS A 92 -4.78 3.18 -0.04
N GLY A 93 -5.11 3.25 -1.33
CA GLY A 93 -5.69 4.44 -1.95
C GLY A 93 -7.04 4.81 -1.33
N PHE A 94 -7.91 3.83 -1.11
CA PHE A 94 -9.19 4.06 -0.41
C PHE A 94 -9.00 4.51 1.05
N ALA A 95 -7.95 4.07 1.73
CA ALA A 95 -7.62 4.59 3.07
C ALA A 95 -7.35 6.10 3.06
N CYS A 96 -6.67 6.62 2.03
CA CYS A 96 -6.48 8.07 1.86
C CYS A 96 -7.80 8.81 1.60
N VAL A 97 -8.66 8.25 0.73
CA VAL A 97 -9.99 8.83 0.47
C VAL A 97 -10.85 8.81 1.73
N ALA A 98 -10.87 7.70 2.48
CA ALA A 98 -11.58 7.61 3.74
C ALA A 98 -11.04 8.60 4.78
N GLY A 99 -9.73 8.79 4.85
CA GLY A 99 -9.09 9.79 5.70
C GLY A 99 -9.51 11.21 5.35
N PHE A 100 -9.57 11.56 4.05
CA PHE A 100 -10.09 12.85 3.59
C PHE A 100 -11.56 13.03 4.04
N MET A 101 -12.41 12.04 3.81
CA MET A 101 -13.81 12.10 4.22
C MET A 101 -13.95 12.26 5.73
N ALA A 102 -13.23 11.47 6.51
CA ALA A 102 -13.32 11.45 7.96
C ALA A 102 -12.73 12.71 8.62
N GLY A 103 -11.62 13.21 8.11
CA GLY A 103 -10.85 14.28 8.73
C GLY A 103 -11.13 15.68 8.16
N SER A 104 -11.69 15.79 6.94
CA SER A 104 -11.96 17.08 6.30
C SER A 104 -13.45 17.26 6.00
N SER A 105 -14.05 16.35 5.23
CA SER A 105 -15.43 16.52 4.73
C SER A 105 -16.50 16.33 5.78
N LEU A 106 -16.48 15.27 6.59
CA LEU A 106 -17.50 14.99 7.59
C LEU A 106 -17.60 16.05 8.70
N PRO A 107 -16.50 16.59 9.26
CA PRO A 107 -16.60 17.67 10.24
C PRO A 107 -17.34 18.92 9.74
N GLN A 108 -17.11 19.30 8.49
CA GLN A 108 -17.76 20.47 7.89
C GLN A 108 -19.25 20.21 7.63
N VAL A 109 -19.61 19.00 7.18
CA VAL A 109 -21.01 18.61 7.02
C VAL A 109 -21.71 18.58 8.37
N ALA A 110 -21.03 18.17 9.46
CA ALA A 110 -21.57 18.13 10.82
C ALA A 110 -21.98 19.50 11.34
N GLU A 111 -21.31 20.58 10.93
CA GLU A 111 -21.67 21.96 11.33
C GLU A 111 -23.09 22.36 10.89
N GLY A 112 -23.60 21.77 9.81
CA GLY A 112 -24.96 22.01 9.31
C GLY A 112 -26.04 21.22 10.04
N TYR A 113 -25.69 20.31 10.94
CA TYR A 113 -26.63 19.46 11.66
C TYR A 113 -26.76 19.82 13.16
N SER A 114 -27.85 19.36 13.77
CA SER A 114 -28.09 19.50 15.21
C SER A 114 -28.58 18.18 15.82
N GLY A 115 -28.49 18.04 17.15
CA GLY A 115 -28.99 16.89 17.89
C GLY A 115 -28.28 15.57 17.50
N THR A 116 -29.05 14.49 17.34
CA THR A 116 -28.55 13.13 17.09
C THR A 116 -27.76 13.01 15.78
N TRP A 117 -28.16 13.74 14.75
CA TRP A 117 -27.45 13.72 13.46
C TRP A 117 -26.06 14.32 13.55
N ARG A 118 -25.88 15.41 14.28
CA ARG A 118 -24.57 15.97 14.57
C ARG A 118 -23.68 14.97 15.32
N TRP A 119 -24.22 14.33 16.36
CA TRP A 119 -23.49 13.33 17.14
C TRP A 119 -23.02 12.15 16.27
N ILE A 120 -23.86 11.64 15.34
CA ILE A 120 -23.49 10.57 14.39
C ILE A 120 -22.32 11.01 13.53
N HIS A 121 -22.37 12.22 12.94
CA HIS A 121 -21.31 12.71 12.06
C HIS A 121 -20.00 12.96 12.83
N ASP A 122 -20.08 13.49 14.06
CA ASP A 122 -18.91 13.71 14.92
C ASP A 122 -18.20 12.38 15.28
N LYS A 123 -18.96 11.28 15.40
CA LYS A 123 -18.39 9.95 15.71
C LYS A 123 -17.96 9.16 14.49
N ALA A 124 -18.54 9.41 13.34
CA ALA A 124 -18.24 8.67 12.11
C ALA A 124 -16.77 8.84 11.68
N GLY A 125 -16.21 10.04 11.81
CA GLY A 125 -14.82 10.31 11.46
C GLY A 125 -13.82 9.46 12.26
N PRO A 126 -13.77 9.55 13.58
CA PRO A 126 -12.90 8.74 14.43
C PRO A 126 -13.10 7.23 14.24
N LEU A 127 -14.34 6.76 14.04
CA LEU A 127 -14.64 5.35 13.81
C LEU A 127 -14.07 4.88 12.44
N ALA A 128 -14.21 5.69 11.39
CA ALA A 128 -13.65 5.38 10.08
C ALA A 128 -12.11 5.30 10.14
N ILE A 129 -11.46 6.25 10.83
CA ILE A 129 -10.00 6.22 11.03
C ILE A 129 -9.59 4.96 11.81
N GLY A 130 -10.29 4.64 12.91
CA GLY A 130 -10.04 3.44 13.71
C GLY A 130 -10.18 2.15 12.87
N PHE A 131 -11.21 2.08 12.02
CA PHE A 131 -11.41 0.96 11.09
C PHE A 131 -10.25 0.84 10.08
N VAL A 132 -9.82 1.94 9.46
CA VAL A 132 -8.68 1.94 8.52
C VAL A 132 -7.41 1.43 9.20
N VAL A 133 -7.11 1.90 10.41
CA VAL A 133 -5.94 1.46 11.18
C VAL A 133 -6.04 -0.05 11.48
N ALA A 134 -7.17 -0.52 11.99
CA ALA A 134 -7.38 -1.93 12.32
C ALA A 134 -7.28 -2.83 11.08
N ALA A 135 -7.93 -2.45 9.97
CA ALA A 135 -7.87 -3.18 8.71
C ALA A 135 -6.45 -3.23 8.13
N THR A 136 -5.70 -2.12 8.20
CA THR A 136 -4.30 -2.06 7.76
C THR A 136 -3.41 -2.98 8.60
N LEU A 137 -3.50 -2.92 9.92
CA LEU A 137 -2.72 -3.79 10.82
C LEU A 137 -3.05 -5.26 10.61
N PHE A 138 -4.33 -5.60 10.47
CA PHE A 138 -4.75 -6.96 10.15
C PHE A 138 -4.18 -7.42 8.79
N SER A 139 -4.26 -6.58 7.76
CA SER A 139 -3.71 -6.87 6.43
C SER A 139 -2.19 -7.09 6.47
N LEU A 140 -1.44 -6.20 7.12
CA LEU A 140 0.02 -6.33 7.24
C LEU A 140 0.42 -7.59 8.01
N THR A 141 -0.28 -7.93 9.10
CA THR A 141 -0.01 -9.13 9.89
C THR A 141 -0.27 -10.40 9.09
N THR A 142 -1.41 -10.47 8.39
CA THR A 142 -1.75 -11.63 7.54
C THR A 142 -0.81 -11.77 6.35
N GLN A 143 -0.40 -10.67 5.74
CA GLN A 143 0.60 -10.67 4.67
C GLN A 143 1.96 -11.16 5.17
N ALA A 144 2.45 -10.64 6.31
CA ALA A 144 3.71 -11.08 6.89
C ALA A 144 3.72 -12.58 7.16
N TRP A 145 2.63 -13.12 7.71
CA TRP A 145 2.48 -14.54 7.97
C TRP A 145 2.48 -15.38 6.69
N ALA A 146 1.65 -15.00 5.72
CA ALA A 146 1.53 -15.72 4.46
C ALA A 146 2.85 -15.70 3.66
N LEU A 147 3.48 -14.53 3.54
CA LEU A 147 4.76 -14.37 2.85
C LEU A 147 5.88 -15.11 3.57
N GLY A 148 5.92 -15.07 4.92
CA GLY A 148 6.94 -15.76 5.70
C GLY A 148 6.84 -17.29 5.59
N SER A 149 5.63 -17.84 5.68
CA SER A 149 5.39 -19.28 5.50
C SER A 149 5.73 -19.73 4.08
N ALA A 150 5.34 -18.96 3.07
CA ALA A 150 5.68 -19.23 1.66
C ALA A 150 7.19 -19.13 1.42
N ALA A 151 7.87 -18.12 2.00
CA ALA A 151 9.32 -17.96 1.89
C ALA A 151 10.08 -19.12 2.54
N SER A 152 9.64 -19.60 3.72
CA SER A 152 10.20 -20.79 4.36
C SER A 152 10.15 -22.02 3.43
N SER A 153 8.96 -22.26 2.87
CA SER A 153 8.72 -23.43 2.00
C SER A 153 9.47 -23.34 0.68
N LEU A 154 9.55 -22.14 0.07
CA LEU A 154 10.29 -21.92 -1.17
C LEU A 154 11.81 -22.02 -0.95
N ALA A 155 12.32 -21.48 0.17
CA ALA A 155 13.72 -21.61 0.54
C ALA A 155 14.13 -23.08 0.69
N ALA A 156 13.32 -23.88 1.40
CA ALA A 156 13.54 -25.31 1.54
C ALA A 156 13.47 -26.07 0.20
N LYS A 157 12.56 -25.66 -0.70
CA LYS A 157 12.42 -26.26 -2.04
C LYS A 157 13.64 -26.00 -2.94
N LEU A 158 14.29 -24.84 -2.75
CA LEU A 158 15.48 -24.43 -3.50
C LEU A 158 16.79 -24.79 -2.82
N ASP A 159 16.73 -25.40 -1.63
CA ASP A 159 17.89 -25.72 -0.78
C ASP A 159 18.75 -24.50 -0.45
N VAL A 160 18.11 -23.35 -0.18
CA VAL A 160 18.76 -22.09 0.19
C VAL A 160 18.27 -21.59 1.55
N SER A 161 19.03 -20.68 2.18
CA SER A 161 18.55 -20.02 3.40
C SER A 161 17.42 -19.02 3.08
N PRO A 162 16.46 -18.78 4.02
CA PRO A 162 15.43 -17.75 3.85
C PRO A 162 16.01 -16.36 3.58
N ALA A 163 17.17 -16.02 4.14
CA ALA A 163 17.84 -14.76 3.90
C ALA A 163 18.32 -14.63 2.45
N LEU A 164 18.94 -15.67 1.90
CA LEU A 164 19.41 -15.69 0.52
C LEU A 164 18.23 -15.66 -0.46
N LEU A 165 17.15 -16.38 -0.16
CA LEU A 165 15.92 -16.29 -0.94
C LEU A 165 15.38 -14.86 -0.99
N LEU A 166 15.23 -14.18 0.16
CA LEU A 166 14.71 -12.82 0.20
C LEU A 166 15.61 -11.83 -0.53
N LEU A 167 16.93 -12.04 -0.52
CA LEU A 167 17.86 -11.24 -1.34
C LEU A 167 17.62 -11.48 -2.84
N GLY A 168 17.36 -12.72 -3.26
CA GLY A 168 17.02 -13.04 -4.65
C GLY A 168 15.66 -12.46 -5.08
N LEU A 169 14.72 -12.29 -4.15
CA LEU A 169 13.42 -11.68 -4.40
C LEU A 169 13.46 -10.13 -4.32
N ALA A 170 14.46 -9.55 -3.65
CA ALA A 170 14.54 -8.11 -3.38
C ALA A 170 14.42 -7.20 -4.63
N PRO A 171 14.92 -7.56 -5.81
CA PRO A 171 14.83 -6.72 -7.01
C PRO A 171 13.39 -6.37 -7.43
N HIS A 172 12.42 -7.26 -7.19
CA HIS A 172 11.00 -6.95 -7.40
C HIS A 172 10.28 -6.61 -6.09
N ALA A 173 10.53 -7.34 -5.01
CA ALA A 173 9.76 -7.22 -3.77
C ALA A 173 9.94 -5.85 -3.10
N VAL A 174 11.14 -5.25 -3.12
CA VAL A 174 11.37 -3.93 -2.51
C VAL A 174 10.64 -2.82 -3.26
N PRO A 175 10.77 -2.64 -4.58
CA PRO A 175 10.01 -1.62 -5.28
C PRO A 175 8.49 -1.90 -5.30
N GLU A 176 8.06 -3.14 -5.32
CA GLU A 176 6.65 -3.51 -5.21
C GLU A 176 6.05 -3.04 -3.89
N LEU A 177 6.63 -3.46 -2.77
CA LEU A 177 6.16 -3.07 -1.44
C LEU A 177 6.25 -1.55 -1.23
N PHE A 178 7.32 -0.92 -1.73
CA PHE A 178 7.42 0.53 -1.73
C PHE A 178 6.23 1.19 -2.45
N ALA A 179 5.87 0.71 -3.64
CA ALA A 179 4.74 1.23 -4.39
C ALA A 179 3.40 1.00 -3.67
N LEU A 180 3.22 -0.18 -3.10
CA LEU A 180 2.00 -0.54 -2.36
C LEU A 180 1.80 0.31 -1.11
N PHE A 181 2.86 0.61 -0.38
CA PHE A 181 2.78 1.36 0.88
C PHE A 181 2.92 2.88 0.73
N LEU A 182 3.17 3.39 -0.49
CA LEU A 182 3.32 4.82 -0.72
C LEU A 182 2.05 5.62 -0.36
N PRO A 183 0.81 5.20 -0.73
CA PRO A 183 -0.41 5.86 -0.26
C PRO A 183 -0.58 5.78 1.26
N LEU A 184 -0.27 4.63 1.87
CA LEU A 184 -0.34 4.46 3.32
C LEU A 184 0.62 5.41 4.06
N ALA A 185 1.84 5.56 3.56
CA ALA A 185 2.81 6.50 4.12
C ALA A 185 2.34 7.96 4.00
N ALA A 186 1.73 8.34 2.87
CA ALA A 186 1.13 9.66 2.69
C ALA A 186 -0.01 9.89 3.67
N TRP A 187 -0.88 8.90 3.88
CA TRP A 187 -1.95 8.93 4.88
C TRP A 187 -1.39 9.11 6.30
N MET A 188 -0.34 8.37 6.67
CA MET A 188 0.29 8.49 7.99
C MET A 188 0.89 9.87 8.23
N VAL A 189 1.53 10.46 7.23
CA VAL A 189 2.12 11.80 7.31
C VAL A 189 1.01 12.84 7.47
N ALA A 190 -0.01 12.82 6.62
CA ALA A 190 -1.14 13.74 6.67
C ALA A 190 -1.90 13.64 8.01
N SER A 191 -2.13 12.43 8.51
CA SER A 191 -2.82 12.22 9.79
C SER A 191 -2.07 12.79 10.98
N ARG A 192 -0.72 12.73 10.97
CA ARG A 192 0.13 13.30 12.05
C ARG A 192 0.12 14.83 12.05
N HIS A 193 0.00 15.46 10.89
CA HIS A 193 0.01 16.91 10.75
C HIS A 193 -1.40 17.54 10.73
N GLY A 194 -2.44 16.73 10.65
CA GLY A 194 -3.81 17.22 10.50
C GLY A 194 -4.16 17.69 9.08
N ASP A 195 -3.33 17.35 8.09
CA ASP A 195 -3.46 17.79 6.68
C ASP A 195 -4.43 16.89 5.89
N TRP A 196 -5.56 16.56 6.50
CA TRP A 196 -6.56 15.65 5.92
C TRP A 196 -7.09 16.12 4.57
N HIS A 197 -7.18 17.42 4.36
CA HIS A 197 -7.63 18.04 3.11
C HIS A 197 -6.69 17.79 1.92
N GLU A 198 -5.43 17.40 2.17
CA GLU A 198 -4.45 17.07 1.13
C GLU A 198 -4.54 15.63 0.63
N LEU A 199 -5.28 14.74 1.33
CA LEU A 199 -5.26 13.31 1.06
C LEU A 199 -5.79 12.91 -0.32
N LEU A 200 -6.72 13.67 -0.92
CA LEU A 200 -7.15 13.41 -2.30
C LEU A 200 -6.01 13.67 -3.29
N ALA A 201 -5.28 14.78 -3.11
CA ALA A 201 -4.10 15.07 -3.93
C ALA A 201 -3.02 14.00 -3.74
N ALA A 202 -2.79 13.57 -2.48
CA ALA A 202 -1.85 12.51 -2.15
C ALA A 202 -2.23 11.18 -2.82
N THR A 203 -3.52 10.83 -2.85
CA THR A 203 -4.00 9.64 -3.58
C THR A 203 -3.60 9.69 -5.05
N PHE A 204 -3.88 10.81 -5.74
CA PHE A 204 -3.52 10.96 -7.15
C PHE A 204 -2.03 10.82 -7.40
N VAL A 205 -1.20 11.52 -6.62
CA VAL A 205 0.25 11.51 -6.81
C VAL A 205 0.83 10.14 -6.49
N THR A 206 0.42 9.54 -5.38
CA THR A 206 0.93 8.21 -4.99
C THR A 206 0.52 7.13 -5.97
N LEU A 207 -0.73 7.11 -6.46
CA LEU A 207 -1.16 6.15 -7.48
C LEU A 207 -0.42 6.36 -8.81
N ALA A 208 -0.21 7.62 -9.23
CA ALA A 208 0.55 7.92 -10.45
C ALA A 208 2.00 7.42 -10.39
N ILE A 209 2.61 7.38 -9.21
CA ILE A 209 3.95 6.81 -8.99
C ILE A 209 3.87 5.28 -8.84
N SER A 210 2.93 4.78 -8.05
CA SER A 210 2.84 3.36 -7.70
C SER A 210 2.48 2.48 -8.87
N VAL A 211 1.55 2.88 -9.73
CA VAL A 211 1.09 2.04 -10.85
C VAL A 211 2.25 1.67 -11.81
N PRO A 212 3.06 2.63 -12.33
CA PRO A 212 4.20 2.27 -13.15
C PRO A 212 5.23 1.39 -12.43
N VAL A 213 5.50 1.65 -11.14
CA VAL A 213 6.44 0.85 -10.34
C VAL A 213 5.93 -0.57 -10.18
N LEU A 214 4.63 -0.77 -9.91
CA LEU A 214 4.03 -2.12 -9.82
C LEU A 214 4.10 -2.87 -11.15
N VAL A 215 3.86 -2.20 -12.27
CA VAL A 215 4.00 -2.82 -13.59
C VAL A 215 5.43 -3.31 -13.82
N LEU A 216 6.43 -2.47 -13.52
CA LEU A 216 7.83 -2.84 -13.64
C LEU A 216 8.22 -3.95 -12.67
N SER A 217 7.77 -3.89 -11.40
CA SER A 217 8.03 -4.94 -10.42
C SER A 217 7.43 -6.29 -10.83
N ALA A 218 6.21 -6.29 -11.36
CA ALA A 218 5.57 -7.50 -11.86
C ALA A 218 6.31 -8.11 -13.06
N LEU A 219 6.87 -7.27 -13.96
CA LEU A 219 7.74 -7.76 -15.04
C LEU A 219 9.01 -8.41 -14.48
N VAL A 220 9.64 -7.79 -13.49
CA VAL A 220 10.82 -8.35 -12.82
C VAL A 220 10.46 -9.64 -12.09
N GLU A 221 9.34 -9.68 -11.36
CA GLU A 221 8.88 -10.88 -10.64
C GLU A 221 8.68 -12.06 -11.58
N VAL A 222 7.94 -11.86 -12.67
CA VAL A 222 7.51 -12.96 -13.55
C VAL A 222 8.63 -13.41 -14.50
N TYR A 223 9.44 -12.47 -15.02
CA TYR A 223 10.40 -12.79 -16.08
C TYR A 223 11.86 -12.81 -15.65
N LEU A 224 12.25 -12.02 -14.63
CA LEU A 224 13.66 -11.95 -14.22
C LEU A 224 13.93 -12.77 -12.96
N THR A 225 13.06 -12.69 -11.96
CA THR A 225 13.25 -13.34 -10.65
C THR A 225 13.44 -14.85 -10.75
N PRO A 226 12.74 -15.61 -11.63
CA PRO A 226 12.98 -17.04 -11.78
C PRO A 226 14.42 -17.38 -12.17
N HIS A 227 15.04 -16.57 -13.05
CA HIS A 227 16.44 -16.74 -13.44
C HIS A 227 17.41 -16.43 -12.29
N LEU A 228 17.10 -15.38 -11.48
CA LEU A 228 17.89 -15.08 -10.29
C LEU A 228 17.81 -16.21 -9.26
N LEU A 229 16.62 -16.75 -9.01
CA LEU A 229 16.41 -17.86 -8.08
C LEU A 229 17.10 -19.15 -8.58
N ALA A 230 17.03 -19.46 -9.86
CA ALA A 230 17.76 -20.59 -10.44
C ALA A 230 19.29 -20.45 -10.28
N GLY A 231 19.80 -19.21 -10.39
CA GLY A 231 21.25 -18.93 -10.24
C GLY A 231 21.73 -19.03 -8.79
N ILE A 232 20.89 -18.82 -7.78
CA ILE A 232 21.27 -18.96 -6.36
C ILE A 232 21.05 -20.38 -5.82
N ALA A 233 20.27 -21.21 -6.52
CA ALA A 233 20.01 -22.61 -6.17
C ALA A 233 21.02 -23.58 -6.84
N ALA A 234 21.87 -23.10 -7.74
CA ALA A 234 22.91 -23.87 -8.44
C ALA A 234 24.20 -23.92 -7.64
#